data_c2a395b05dd60f9205edd7d30107ae01
#
_entry.id   c2a395b05dd60f9205edd7d30107ae01
#
_cell.length_a   1.000
_cell.length_b   1.000
_cell.length_c   1.000
_cell.angle_alpha   90.00
_cell.angle_beta   90.00
_cell.angle_gamma   90.00
#
_symmetry.space_group_name_H-M   'P 1'
#
loop_
_entity.id
_entity.type
_entity.pdbx_description
1 polymer ?
#
loop_
_entity_poly.entity_id
_entity_poly.type
_entity_poly.pdbx_seq_one_letter_code
_entity_poly.pdbx_strand_id
1 'polypeptide(L)'
;MAAVKVGIIGVGGIAGTHVPGWLASEHAELIGGSDISDDVLQSWGREHNVSKLTTDAQELINDPDIDIIDVCTPSTYHAPLAIAALDAGKHVICEKPLAPTPGEIRKMIEARNRSGKKLMTAQHFRFQGSSRAMKAQIDTGALGDIYHARSWMLRRGGAPTGLGFIQKKNSGGGPCIDIGVHILDLTLWFMGNPQPVSVTGAAKAEIASQENAFTAWGGGQPIPPEFDVEDFAT
;
A
#
# COMPACT_ATOMS: atom_id res chain seq x y z
N MET A 1 -23.21 5.70 16.35
CA MET A 1 -21.92 6.34 16.67
C MET A 1 -21.71 7.42 15.63
N ALA A 2 -21.05 8.53 15.95
CA ALA A 2 -20.68 9.51 14.94
C ALA A 2 -19.73 8.86 13.92
N ALA A 3 -19.80 9.25 12.65
CA ALA A 3 -18.89 8.80 11.63
C ALA A 3 -17.46 9.25 11.98
N VAL A 4 -16.47 8.39 11.73
CA VAL A 4 -15.06 8.74 11.88
C VAL A 4 -14.62 9.62 10.71
N LYS A 5 -13.85 10.66 10.98
CA LYS A 5 -13.40 11.62 9.98
C LYS A 5 -12.03 11.24 9.42
N VAL A 6 -11.91 11.21 8.12
CA VAL A 6 -10.75 10.70 7.40
C VAL A 6 -10.06 11.80 6.61
N GLY A 7 -8.72 11.84 6.69
CA GLY A 7 -7.87 12.62 5.83
C GLY A 7 -6.94 11.72 5.02
N ILE A 8 -6.79 11.97 3.71
CA ILE A 8 -5.90 11.22 2.83
C ILE A 8 -4.63 12.03 2.55
N ILE A 9 -3.47 11.43 2.71
CA ILE A 9 -2.17 12.00 2.33
C ILE A 9 -1.64 11.26 1.11
N GLY A 10 -1.42 12.01 0.01
CA GLY A 10 -1.12 11.48 -1.31
C GLY A 10 -2.39 11.17 -2.08
N VAL A 11 -2.96 12.16 -2.76
CA VAL A 11 -4.23 12.00 -3.51
C VAL A 11 -4.00 11.62 -4.98
N GLY A 12 -2.90 10.93 -5.26
CA GLY A 12 -2.57 10.38 -6.57
C GLY A 12 -3.33 9.10 -6.92
N GLY A 13 -2.79 8.33 -7.88
CA GLY A 13 -3.49 7.18 -8.48
C GLY A 13 -4.02 6.14 -7.50
N ILE A 14 -3.25 5.79 -6.45
CA ILE A 14 -3.70 4.75 -5.49
C ILE A 14 -4.82 5.25 -4.56
N ALA A 15 -4.87 6.54 -4.25
CA ALA A 15 -5.97 7.12 -3.49
C ALA A 15 -7.32 6.91 -4.20
N GLY A 16 -7.34 6.90 -5.53
CA GLY A 16 -8.52 6.57 -6.32
C GLY A 16 -9.10 5.18 -6.06
N THR A 17 -8.30 4.26 -5.49
CA THR A 17 -8.77 2.94 -5.03
C THR A 17 -9.36 3.00 -3.62
N HIS A 18 -8.86 3.89 -2.76
CA HIS A 18 -9.30 4.04 -1.37
C HIS A 18 -10.58 4.88 -1.24
N VAL A 19 -10.66 5.97 -1.98
CA VAL A 19 -11.79 6.94 -1.92
C VAL A 19 -13.15 6.28 -2.07
N PRO A 20 -13.43 5.39 -3.05
CA PRO A 20 -14.72 4.73 -3.15
C PRO A 20 -15.11 3.94 -1.89
N GLY A 21 -14.13 3.35 -1.22
CA GLY A 21 -14.34 2.64 0.05
C GLY A 21 -14.75 3.58 1.19
N TRP A 22 -14.11 4.73 1.28
CA TRP A 22 -14.45 5.75 2.28
C TRP A 22 -15.83 6.35 2.01
N LEU A 23 -16.12 6.71 0.76
CA LEU A 23 -17.42 7.30 0.38
C LEU A 23 -18.60 6.32 0.52
N ALA A 24 -18.36 5.02 0.38
CA ALA A 24 -19.40 3.99 0.54
C ALA A 24 -19.65 3.61 2.01
N SER A 25 -18.81 4.05 2.94
CA SER A 25 -18.90 3.69 4.35
C SER A 25 -19.91 4.58 5.10
N GLU A 26 -20.94 4.00 5.71
CA GLU A 26 -21.86 4.71 6.60
C GLU A 26 -21.21 5.15 7.93
N HIS A 27 -19.97 4.69 8.18
CA HIS A 27 -19.25 4.93 9.43
C HIS A 27 -18.06 5.87 9.28
N ALA A 28 -17.79 6.36 8.08
CA ALA A 28 -16.67 7.25 7.79
C ALA A 28 -17.11 8.46 6.95
N GLU A 29 -16.41 9.56 7.14
CA GLU A 29 -16.57 10.79 6.37
C GLU A 29 -15.19 11.23 5.87
N LEU A 30 -15.00 11.32 4.56
CA LEU A 30 -13.79 11.84 3.95
C LEU A 30 -13.84 13.37 3.96
N ILE A 31 -13.05 14.01 4.82
CA ILE A 31 -13.14 15.44 5.04
C ILE A 31 -11.91 16.23 4.56
N GLY A 32 -10.77 15.57 4.30
CA GLY A 32 -9.55 16.28 3.95
C GLY A 32 -8.62 15.50 3.03
N GLY A 33 -7.78 16.22 2.30
CA GLY A 33 -6.75 15.70 1.43
C GLY A 33 -5.47 16.52 1.47
N SER A 34 -4.33 15.86 1.28
CA SER A 34 -3.03 16.49 1.12
C SER A 34 -2.24 15.87 -0.01
N ASP A 35 -1.60 16.72 -0.83
CA ASP A 35 -0.64 16.31 -1.86
C ASP A 35 0.36 17.43 -2.10
N ILE A 36 1.59 17.10 -2.46
CA ILE A 36 2.63 18.10 -2.78
C ILE A 36 2.33 18.89 -4.06
N SER A 37 1.48 18.34 -4.94
CA SER A 37 1.02 18.99 -6.17
C SER A 37 -0.33 19.66 -5.93
N ASP A 38 -0.36 20.99 -5.89
CA ASP A 38 -1.61 21.74 -5.72
C ASP A 38 -2.61 21.46 -6.85
N ASP A 39 -2.14 21.35 -8.10
CA ASP A 39 -3.03 21.07 -9.25
C ASP A 39 -3.75 19.73 -9.09
N VAL A 40 -3.02 18.68 -8.69
CA VAL A 40 -3.60 17.35 -8.43
C VAL A 40 -4.58 17.43 -7.26
N LEU A 41 -4.20 18.10 -6.20
CA LEU A 41 -5.00 18.27 -4.98
C LEU A 41 -6.32 19.00 -5.26
N GLN A 42 -6.27 20.13 -5.98
CA GLN A 42 -7.46 20.90 -6.33
C GLN A 42 -8.41 20.13 -7.27
N SER A 43 -7.84 19.36 -8.21
CA SER A 43 -8.65 18.52 -9.10
C SER A 43 -9.36 17.42 -8.30
N TRP A 44 -8.63 16.74 -7.43
CA TRP A 44 -9.15 15.68 -6.57
C TRP A 44 -10.22 16.20 -5.59
N GLY A 45 -9.99 17.37 -4.99
CA GLY A 45 -10.97 17.99 -4.09
C GLY A 45 -12.30 18.31 -4.76
N ARG A 46 -12.26 18.82 -6.01
CA ARG A 46 -13.47 19.05 -6.80
C ARG A 46 -14.19 17.76 -7.17
N GLU A 47 -13.45 16.73 -7.58
CA GLU A 47 -14.01 15.44 -7.98
C GLU A 47 -14.75 14.74 -6.84
N HIS A 48 -14.20 14.82 -5.63
CA HIS A 48 -14.73 14.12 -4.46
C HIS A 48 -15.51 15.00 -3.47
N ASN A 49 -15.71 16.28 -3.83
CA ASN A 49 -16.39 17.27 -2.99
C ASN A 49 -15.74 17.44 -1.61
N VAL A 50 -14.41 17.42 -1.56
CA VAL A 50 -13.59 17.64 -0.37
C VAL A 50 -13.02 19.05 -0.43
N SER A 51 -13.27 19.86 0.60
CA SER A 51 -12.86 21.27 0.65
C SER A 51 -11.64 21.54 1.54
N LYS A 52 -11.34 20.64 2.49
CA LYS A 52 -10.18 20.77 3.36
C LYS A 52 -8.95 20.22 2.64
N LEU A 53 -8.23 21.08 1.95
CA LEU A 53 -7.09 20.74 1.09
C LEU A 53 -5.84 21.49 1.56
N THR A 54 -4.72 20.80 1.64
CA THR A 54 -3.43 21.41 1.99
C THR A 54 -2.28 20.73 1.28
N THR A 55 -1.25 21.49 0.93
CA THR A 55 0.01 20.92 0.40
C THR A 55 0.97 20.50 1.50
N ASP A 56 0.67 20.81 2.77
CA ASP A 56 1.44 20.35 3.93
C ASP A 56 0.69 19.23 4.67
N ALA A 57 1.19 18.00 4.54
CA ALA A 57 0.64 16.84 5.24
C ALA A 57 0.57 17.03 6.76
N GLN A 58 1.47 17.85 7.34
CA GLN A 58 1.49 18.07 8.80
C GLN A 58 0.28 18.85 9.27
N GLU A 59 -0.27 19.76 8.46
CA GLU A 59 -1.52 20.46 8.78
C GLU A 59 -2.68 19.48 8.90
N LEU A 60 -2.77 18.52 7.97
CA LEU A 60 -3.81 17.49 7.99
C LEU A 60 -3.64 16.54 9.19
N ILE A 61 -2.41 16.15 9.49
CA ILE A 61 -2.08 15.31 10.66
C ILE A 61 -2.47 15.98 11.98
N ASN A 62 -2.23 17.27 12.10
CA ASN A 62 -2.50 18.04 13.33
C ASN A 62 -3.96 18.50 13.44
N ASP A 63 -4.78 18.31 12.42
CA ASP A 63 -6.18 18.74 12.46
C ASP A 63 -6.97 17.96 13.51
N PRO A 64 -7.55 18.63 14.53
CA PRO A 64 -8.27 17.95 15.59
C PRO A 64 -9.55 17.27 15.14
N ASP A 65 -10.10 17.65 13.99
CA ASP A 65 -11.31 17.07 13.44
C ASP A 65 -11.07 15.72 12.75
N ILE A 66 -9.82 15.36 12.44
CA ILE A 66 -9.48 14.11 11.76
C ILE A 66 -9.20 13.00 12.79
N ASP A 67 -9.82 11.85 12.60
CA ASP A 67 -9.65 10.66 13.44
C ASP A 67 -8.68 9.67 12.80
N ILE A 68 -8.70 9.56 11.47
CA ILE A 68 -7.92 8.60 10.68
C ILE A 68 -7.12 9.34 9.62
N ILE A 69 -5.84 9.00 9.51
CA ILE A 69 -5.00 9.36 8.37
C ILE A 69 -4.82 8.13 7.48
N ASP A 70 -5.13 8.29 6.19
CA ASP A 70 -4.91 7.30 5.14
C ASP A 70 -3.70 7.73 4.30
N VAL A 71 -2.61 6.95 4.39
CA VAL A 71 -1.32 7.27 3.75
C VAL A 71 -1.21 6.54 2.42
N CYS A 72 -1.32 7.29 1.33
CA CYS A 72 -1.31 6.83 -0.07
C CYS A 72 -0.12 7.39 -0.88
N THR A 73 0.95 7.77 -0.21
CA THR A 73 2.17 8.32 -0.82
C THR A 73 3.09 7.22 -1.38
N PRO A 74 4.20 7.56 -2.05
CA PRO A 74 5.27 6.59 -2.32
C PRO A 74 5.84 5.99 -1.02
N SER A 75 6.26 4.72 -1.08
CA SER A 75 6.57 3.89 0.10
C SER A 75 7.66 4.47 1.02
N THR A 76 8.58 5.26 0.49
CA THR A 76 9.64 5.92 1.27
C THR A 76 9.12 6.98 2.24
N TYR A 77 7.90 7.49 2.01
CA TYR A 77 7.25 8.48 2.87
C TYR A 77 6.28 7.85 3.88
N HIS A 78 6.00 6.55 3.78
CA HIS A 78 5.02 5.88 4.64
C HIS A 78 5.40 5.97 6.12
N ALA A 79 6.62 5.58 6.48
CA ALA A 79 7.03 5.53 7.87
C ALA A 79 7.01 6.91 8.56
N PRO A 80 7.63 7.97 8.03
CA PRO A 80 7.60 9.28 8.68
C PRO A 80 6.18 9.83 8.84
N LEU A 81 5.31 9.71 7.83
CA LEU A 81 3.94 10.20 7.89
C LEU A 81 3.07 9.39 8.86
N ALA A 82 3.16 8.06 8.81
CA ALA A 82 2.40 7.21 9.72
C ALA A 82 2.82 7.38 11.18
N ILE A 83 4.12 7.53 11.45
CA ILE A 83 4.63 7.80 12.80
C ILE A 83 4.11 9.16 13.30
N ALA A 84 4.22 10.21 12.49
CA ALA A 84 3.71 11.54 12.85
C ALA A 84 2.20 11.50 13.15
N ALA A 85 1.42 10.81 12.32
CA ALA A 85 -0.02 10.67 12.52
C ALA A 85 -0.37 9.91 13.82
N LEU A 86 0.33 8.80 14.08
CA LEU A 86 0.16 8.02 15.31
C LEU A 86 0.50 8.86 16.54
N ASP A 87 1.62 9.59 16.51
CA ASP A 87 2.06 10.46 17.63
C ASP A 87 1.13 11.66 17.82
N ALA A 88 0.46 12.14 16.77
CA ALA A 88 -0.62 13.12 16.83
C ALA A 88 -1.96 12.53 17.32
N GLY A 89 -1.99 11.25 17.69
CA GLY A 89 -3.18 10.58 18.21
C GLY A 89 -4.18 10.15 17.16
N LYS A 90 -3.79 9.99 15.90
CA LYS A 90 -4.64 9.51 14.80
C LYS A 90 -4.51 7.99 14.63
N HIS A 91 -5.59 7.35 14.19
CA HIS A 91 -5.49 6.02 13.60
C HIS A 91 -4.88 6.12 12.20
N VAL A 92 -4.20 5.08 11.74
CA VAL A 92 -3.52 5.10 10.44
C VAL A 92 -3.89 3.87 9.63
N ILE A 93 -4.29 4.09 8.38
CA ILE A 93 -4.21 3.12 7.29
C ILE A 93 -3.04 3.57 6.42
N CYS A 94 -2.18 2.64 6.03
CA CYS A 94 -1.02 2.94 5.22
C CYS A 94 -0.92 1.95 4.07
N GLU A 95 -0.68 2.47 2.86
CA GLU A 95 -0.47 1.63 1.69
C GLU A 95 0.70 0.67 1.86
N LYS A 96 0.64 -0.39 1.07
CA LYS A 96 1.72 -1.38 0.97
C LYS A 96 2.83 -0.87 0.02
N PRO A 97 4.06 -1.32 0.20
CA PRO A 97 4.59 -1.95 1.41
C PRO A 97 4.55 -0.98 2.58
N LEU A 98 4.37 -1.48 3.79
CA LEU A 98 4.23 -0.61 4.98
C LEU A 98 5.41 0.37 5.16
N ALA A 99 6.63 -0.10 4.88
CA ALA A 99 7.82 0.71 4.68
C ALA A 99 8.88 -0.09 3.90
N PRO A 100 9.89 0.57 3.29
CA PRO A 100 10.96 -0.11 2.55
C PRO A 100 11.84 -1.03 3.41
N THR A 101 11.98 -0.76 4.69
CA THR A 101 12.89 -1.51 5.57
C THR A 101 12.22 -2.01 6.85
N PRO A 102 12.67 -3.18 7.37
CA PRO A 102 12.17 -3.67 8.67
C PRO A 102 12.46 -2.73 9.84
N GLY A 103 13.51 -1.90 9.74
CA GLY A 103 13.85 -0.90 10.76
C GLY A 103 12.79 0.18 10.86
N GLU A 104 12.29 0.67 9.74
CA GLU A 104 11.20 1.65 9.68
C GLU A 104 9.89 1.04 10.18
N ILE A 105 9.58 -0.19 9.78
CA ILE A 105 8.38 -0.90 10.26
C ILE A 105 8.40 -1.02 11.79
N ARG A 106 9.54 -1.36 12.39
CA ARG A 106 9.66 -1.41 13.85
C ARG A 106 9.35 -0.07 14.50
N LYS A 107 9.85 1.04 13.97
CA LYS A 107 9.54 2.40 14.47
C LYS A 107 8.04 2.73 14.36
N MET A 108 7.38 2.32 13.28
CA MET A 108 5.93 2.47 13.12
C MET A 108 5.16 1.66 14.17
N ILE A 109 5.58 0.41 14.43
CA ILE A 109 5.00 -0.44 15.47
C ILE A 109 5.20 0.17 16.87
N GLU A 110 6.38 0.72 17.14
CA GLU A 110 6.68 1.44 18.40
C GLU A 110 5.77 2.66 18.57
N ALA A 111 5.59 3.47 17.51
CA ALA A 111 4.68 4.61 17.53
C ALA A 111 3.22 4.18 17.77
N ARG A 112 2.77 3.10 17.10
CA ARG A 112 1.45 2.51 17.35
C ARG A 112 1.29 2.09 18.81
N ASN A 113 2.29 1.42 19.39
CA ASN A 113 2.24 0.94 20.76
C ASN A 113 2.22 2.11 21.75
N ARG A 114 3.02 3.15 21.50
CA ARG A 114 3.11 4.35 22.32
C ARG A 114 1.82 5.16 22.30
N SER A 115 1.24 5.35 21.13
CA SER A 115 0.01 6.14 20.95
C SER A 115 -1.27 5.41 21.38
N GLY A 116 -1.25 4.08 21.43
CA GLY A 116 -2.46 3.25 21.64
C GLY A 116 -3.43 3.29 20.46
N LYS A 117 -3.01 3.87 19.31
CA LYS A 117 -3.83 3.96 18.09
C LYS A 117 -3.67 2.73 17.22
N LYS A 118 -4.53 2.58 16.23
CA LYS A 118 -4.47 1.48 15.28
C LYS A 118 -3.58 1.87 14.10
N LEU A 119 -2.73 0.94 13.67
CA LEU A 119 -1.98 0.98 12.42
C LEU A 119 -2.40 -0.23 11.60
N MET A 120 -2.87 0.00 10.38
CA MET A 120 -3.27 -1.04 9.44
C MET A 120 -2.52 -0.86 8.13
N THR A 121 -1.99 -1.95 7.57
CA THR A 121 -1.48 -1.97 6.20
C THR A 121 -2.60 -2.28 5.24
N ALA A 122 -2.66 -1.58 4.10
CA ALA A 122 -3.68 -1.77 3.06
C ALA A 122 -3.44 -3.04 2.22
N GLN A 123 -3.53 -4.21 2.85
CA GLN A 123 -3.44 -5.52 2.20
C GLN A 123 -4.80 -5.94 1.62
N HIS A 124 -5.22 -5.20 0.59
CA HIS A 124 -6.58 -5.28 0.05
C HIS A 124 -6.94 -6.65 -0.55
N PHE A 125 -5.97 -7.49 -0.94
CA PHE A 125 -6.25 -8.85 -1.43
C PHE A 125 -6.96 -9.72 -0.40
N ARG A 126 -6.76 -9.50 0.89
CA ARG A 126 -7.49 -10.21 1.95
C ARG A 126 -9.00 -9.94 1.92
N PHE A 127 -9.42 -8.80 1.37
CA PHE A 127 -10.82 -8.35 1.34
C PHE A 127 -11.54 -8.73 0.04
N GLN A 128 -10.85 -9.28 -0.95
CA GLN A 128 -11.47 -9.81 -2.16
C GLN A 128 -12.42 -10.96 -1.83
N GLY A 129 -13.54 -11.04 -2.53
CA GLY A 129 -14.56 -12.06 -2.29
C GLY A 129 -14.01 -13.50 -2.37
N SER A 130 -13.15 -13.79 -3.37
CA SER A 130 -12.48 -15.08 -3.53
C SER A 130 -11.56 -15.41 -2.35
N SER A 131 -10.77 -14.44 -1.88
CA SER A 131 -9.86 -14.63 -0.75
C SER A 131 -10.63 -14.89 0.55
N ARG A 132 -11.70 -14.13 0.78
CA ARG A 132 -12.57 -14.30 1.94
C ARG A 132 -13.29 -15.67 1.92
N ALA A 133 -13.78 -16.09 0.75
CA ALA A 133 -14.42 -17.40 0.59
C ALA A 133 -13.42 -18.54 0.86
N MET A 134 -12.21 -18.46 0.31
CA MET A 134 -11.16 -19.43 0.57
C MET A 134 -10.78 -19.47 2.06
N LYS A 135 -10.57 -18.31 2.67
CA LYS A 135 -10.24 -18.24 4.11
C LYS A 135 -11.34 -18.83 4.98
N ALA A 136 -12.61 -18.57 4.66
CA ALA A 136 -13.73 -19.14 5.38
C ALA A 136 -13.72 -20.68 5.31
N GLN A 137 -13.41 -21.28 4.16
CA GLN A 137 -13.28 -22.75 4.05
C GLN A 137 -12.09 -23.29 4.86
N ILE A 138 -10.95 -22.58 4.84
CA ILE A 138 -9.78 -22.95 5.65
C ILE A 138 -10.14 -22.91 7.14
N ASP A 139 -10.84 -21.89 7.60
CA ASP A 139 -11.19 -21.70 9.01
C ASP A 139 -12.20 -22.75 9.53
N THR A 140 -12.97 -23.38 8.64
CA THR A 140 -13.80 -24.55 9.02
C THR A 140 -12.98 -25.83 9.25
N GLY A 141 -11.69 -25.82 8.95
CA GLY A 141 -10.85 -27.01 8.99
C GLY A 141 -11.02 -27.95 7.79
N ALA A 142 -11.73 -27.53 6.74
CA ALA A 142 -12.01 -28.36 5.56
C ALA A 142 -10.74 -28.88 4.84
N LEU A 143 -9.61 -28.16 4.99
CA LEU A 143 -8.32 -28.55 4.40
C LEU A 143 -7.36 -29.20 5.43
N GLY A 144 -7.78 -29.35 6.68
CA GLY A 144 -6.89 -29.81 7.76
C GLY A 144 -5.75 -28.83 8.01
N ASP A 145 -4.60 -29.39 8.43
CA ASP A 145 -3.39 -28.58 8.68
C ASP A 145 -2.71 -28.19 7.37
N ILE A 146 -2.59 -26.90 7.12
CA ILE A 146 -1.91 -26.37 5.93
C ILE A 146 -0.41 -26.34 6.21
N TYR A 147 0.33 -27.33 5.75
CA TYR A 147 1.77 -27.46 5.93
C TYR A 147 2.60 -27.03 4.70
N HIS A 148 1.97 -26.77 3.56
CA HIS A 148 2.62 -26.37 2.32
C HIS A 148 1.74 -25.42 1.54
N ALA A 149 2.34 -24.39 0.96
CA ALA A 149 1.69 -23.51 0.01
C ALA A 149 2.65 -23.14 -1.14
N ARG A 150 2.09 -22.92 -2.30
CA ARG A 150 2.79 -22.36 -3.47
C ARG A 150 1.98 -21.23 -4.02
N SER A 151 2.62 -20.11 -4.23
CA SER A 151 1.97 -18.93 -4.80
C SER A 151 2.88 -18.23 -5.80
N TRP A 152 2.29 -17.66 -6.81
CA TRP A 152 3.02 -16.84 -7.79
C TRP A 152 2.10 -15.78 -8.35
N MET A 153 2.70 -14.65 -8.72
CA MET A 153 2.03 -13.58 -9.42
C MET A 153 2.88 -13.19 -10.62
N LEU A 154 2.51 -13.69 -11.78
CA LEU A 154 3.25 -13.50 -13.03
C LEU A 154 2.41 -12.69 -14.01
N ARG A 155 3.05 -11.75 -14.68
CA ARG A 155 2.47 -10.97 -15.76
C ARG A 155 3.29 -11.17 -17.02
N ARG A 156 2.63 -11.44 -18.14
CA ARG A 156 3.31 -11.64 -19.42
C ARG A 156 4.06 -10.39 -19.93
N GLY A 157 3.56 -9.19 -19.62
CA GLY A 157 4.12 -7.93 -20.12
C GLY A 157 3.63 -6.74 -19.31
N GLY A 158 3.55 -6.88 -17.99
CA GLY A 158 2.94 -5.89 -17.10
C GLY A 158 3.92 -5.17 -16.19
N ALA A 159 5.13 -4.85 -16.67
CA ALA A 159 6.04 -4.00 -15.91
C ALA A 159 5.47 -2.58 -15.78
N PRO A 160 5.53 -1.96 -14.60
CA PRO A 160 5.15 -0.56 -14.46
C PRO A 160 6.16 0.35 -15.16
N THR A 161 5.73 1.56 -15.52
CA THR A 161 6.58 2.59 -16.15
C THR A 161 6.72 3.85 -15.30
N GLY A 162 5.89 4.00 -14.27
CA GLY A 162 5.95 5.15 -13.37
C GLY A 162 7.22 5.13 -12.50
N LEU A 163 7.93 6.26 -12.44
CA LEU A 163 9.20 6.41 -11.69
C LEU A 163 9.08 6.03 -10.20
N GLY A 164 7.90 6.14 -9.62
CA GLY A 164 7.60 5.68 -8.26
C GLY A 164 7.73 4.18 -8.04
N PHE A 165 7.66 3.36 -9.10
CA PHE A 165 7.73 1.90 -9.06
C PHE A 165 9.05 1.34 -9.57
N ILE A 166 9.65 2.01 -10.57
CA ILE A 166 10.80 1.46 -11.30
C ILE A 166 12.14 1.98 -10.81
N GLN A 167 12.15 2.97 -9.93
CA GLN A 167 13.36 3.51 -9.33
C GLN A 167 13.46 3.07 -7.87
N LYS A 168 14.52 2.33 -7.54
CA LYS A 168 14.77 1.79 -6.21
C LYS A 168 14.74 2.84 -5.10
N LYS A 169 15.21 4.06 -5.40
CA LYS A 169 15.17 5.19 -4.46
C LYS A 169 13.76 5.59 -4.03
N ASN A 170 12.75 5.31 -4.87
CA ASN A 170 11.34 5.66 -4.63
C ASN A 170 10.53 4.47 -4.11
N SER A 171 10.74 3.28 -4.70
CA SER A 171 9.96 2.07 -4.41
C SER A 171 10.59 1.17 -3.35
N GLY A 172 11.91 1.26 -3.16
CA GLY A 172 12.67 0.33 -2.31
C GLY A 172 13.05 -0.98 -3.02
N GLY A 173 12.40 -1.33 -4.13
CA GLY A 173 12.65 -2.54 -4.95
C GLY A 173 11.58 -2.70 -6.02
N GLY A 174 11.67 -3.76 -6.82
CA GLY A 174 10.77 -4.09 -7.91
C GLY A 174 9.61 -5.01 -7.48
N PRO A 175 9.27 -6.04 -8.31
CA PRO A 175 8.09 -6.87 -8.09
C PRO A 175 8.06 -7.63 -6.78
N CYS A 176 9.20 -7.90 -6.14
CA CYS A 176 9.19 -8.55 -4.83
C CYS A 176 8.46 -7.70 -3.79
N ILE A 177 8.76 -6.42 -3.76
CA ILE A 177 8.21 -5.48 -2.77
C ILE A 177 6.90 -4.83 -3.24
N ASP A 178 6.69 -4.70 -4.55
CA ASP A 178 5.47 -4.08 -5.10
C ASP A 178 4.29 -5.05 -5.19
N ILE A 179 4.45 -6.18 -5.89
CA ILE A 179 3.36 -7.16 -6.07
C ILE A 179 3.55 -8.43 -5.25
N GLY A 180 4.79 -8.84 -5.01
CA GLY A 180 5.11 -10.02 -4.21
C GLY A 180 4.59 -9.91 -2.78
N VAL A 181 4.58 -8.70 -2.22
CA VAL A 181 4.03 -8.43 -0.89
C VAL A 181 2.56 -8.84 -0.75
N HIS A 182 1.75 -8.69 -1.79
CA HIS A 182 0.34 -9.08 -1.77
C HIS A 182 0.15 -10.59 -1.72
N ILE A 183 0.90 -11.32 -2.58
CA ILE A 183 0.73 -12.76 -2.67
C ILE A 183 1.39 -13.48 -1.48
N LEU A 184 2.50 -12.92 -0.96
CA LEU A 184 3.13 -13.42 0.24
C LEU A 184 2.22 -13.22 1.46
N ASP A 185 1.67 -12.01 1.63
CA ASP A 185 0.73 -11.71 2.70
C ASP A 185 -0.49 -12.65 2.69
N LEU A 186 -1.09 -12.84 1.51
CA LEU A 186 -2.24 -13.71 1.34
C LEU A 186 -1.92 -15.18 1.66
N THR A 187 -0.74 -15.64 1.21
CA THR A 187 -0.26 -17.00 1.47
C THR A 187 -0.06 -17.24 2.96
N LEU A 188 0.64 -16.34 3.65
CA LEU A 188 0.87 -16.44 5.09
C LEU A 188 -0.45 -16.38 5.87
N TRP A 189 -1.38 -15.52 5.46
CA TRP A 189 -2.70 -15.43 6.07
C TRP A 189 -3.51 -16.72 5.94
N PHE A 190 -3.48 -17.36 4.78
CA PHE A 190 -4.14 -18.66 4.57
C PHE A 190 -3.50 -19.79 5.40
N MET A 191 -2.19 -19.73 5.61
CA MET A 191 -1.46 -20.68 6.45
C MET A 191 -1.56 -20.42 7.97
N GLY A 192 -2.31 -19.42 8.41
CA GLY A 192 -2.42 -19.07 9.83
C GLY A 192 -1.23 -18.25 10.37
N ASN A 193 -0.49 -17.58 9.52
CA ASN A 193 0.70 -16.74 9.84
C ASN A 193 1.79 -17.53 10.59
N PRO A 194 2.36 -18.60 10.00
CA PRO A 194 3.43 -19.36 10.61
C PRO A 194 4.66 -18.49 10.86
N GLN A 195 5.45 -18.83 11.88
CA GLN A 195 6.71 -18.18 12.15
C GLN A 195 7.77 -18.63 11.13
N PRO A 196 8.34 -17.73 10.31
CA PRO A 196 9.39 -18.10 9.38
C PRO A 196 10.67 -18.47 10.13
N VAL A 197 11.30 -19.57 9.71
CA VAL A 197 12.55 -20.08 10.27
C VAL A 197 13.74 -19.73 9.37
N SER A 198 13.54 -19.82 8.07
CA SER A 198 14.53 -19.45 7.06
C SER A 198 13.84 -18.92 5.80
N VAL A 199 14.54 -18.07 5.08
CA VAL A 199 14.12 -17.53 3.78
C VAL A 199 15.27 -17.64 2.81
N THR A 200 14.99 -18.12 1.61
CA THR A 200 15.89 -18.08 0.46
C THR A 200 15.18 -17.46 -0.71
N GLY A 201 15.90 -16.77 -1.58
CA GLY A 201 15.30 -16.14 -2.74
C GLY A 201 16.36 -15.69 -3.74
N ALA A 202 15.90 -15.31 -4.92
CA ALA A 202 16.71 -14.69 -5.95
C ALA A 202 15.92 -13.55 -6.59
N ALA A 203 16.61 -12.47 -6.95
CA ALA A 203 16.07 -11.35 -7.67
C ALA A 203 16.91 -11.10 -8.93
N LYS A 204 16.26 -10.79 -10.06
CA LYS A 204 16.89 -10.61 -11.36
C LYS A 204 16.28 -9.44 -12.11
N ALA A 205 17.07 -8.78 -12.97
CA ALA A 205 16.65 -7.75 -13.90
C ALA A 205 17.05 -8.22 -15.32
N GLU A 206 16.25 -9.07 -15.92
CA GLU A 206 16.60 -9.78 -17.17
C GLU A 206 15.83 -9.24 -18.38
N ILE A 207 14.63 -8.70 -18.18
CA ILE A 207 13.71 -8.32 -19.25
C ILE A 207 13.68 -6.80 -19.42
N ALA A 208 13.50 -6.08 -18.33
CA ALA A 208 13.34 -4.63 -18.36
C ALA A 208 14.60 -3.89 -18.85
N SER A 209 15.76 -4.50 -18.69
CA SER A 209 17.06 -3.96 -19.13
C SER A 209 17.34 -4.18 -20.63
N GLN A 210 16.51 -4.91 -21.38
CA GLN A 210 16.70 -5.17 -22.81
C GLN A 210 16.33 -3.95 -23.65
N GLU A 211 17.08 -3.68 -24.71
CA GLU A 211 16.95 -2.50 -25.57
C GLU A 211 15.55 -2.29 -26.15
N ASN A 212 14.81 -3.36 -26.41
CA ASN A 212 13.45 -3.31 -26.97
C ASN A 212 12.39 -3.77 -25.97
N ALA A 213 12.67 -3.68 -24.67
CA ALA A 213 11.70 -4.06 -23.66
C ALA A 213 10.51 -3.10 -23.66
N PHE A 214 9.32 -3.66 -23.62
CA PHE A 214 8.08 -2.91 -23.57
C PHE A 214 7.12 -3.50 -22.53
N THR A 215 6.22 -2.68 -22.05
CA THR A 215 5.15 -3.13 -21.17
C THR A 215 3.81 -3.10 -21.90
N ALA A 216 2.98 -4.12 -21.70
CA ALA A 216 1.59 -4.11 -22.14
C ALA A 216 0.68 -3.26 -21.20
N TRP A 217 1.19 -2.86 -20.06
CA TRP A 217 0.46 -1.99 -19.15
C TRP A 217 0.50 -0.55 -19.66
N GLY A 218 -0.65 0.09 -19.72
CA GLY A 218 -0.75 1.47 -20.20
C GLY A 218 -0.60 1.64 -21.73
N GLY A 219 -0.81 0.58 -22.52
CA GLY A 219 -0.91 0.70 -23.97
C GLY A 219 0.36 0.37 -24.76
N GLY A 220 1.23 -0.46 -24.25
CA GLY A 220 2.40 -0.95 -25.00
C GLY A 220 3.56 0.06 -25.06
N GLN A 221 3.81 0.75 -23.97
CA GLN A 221 4.89 1.72 -23.87
C GLN A 221 6.26 1.05 -23.73
N PRO A 222 7.34 1.64 -24.28
CA PRO A 222 8.69 1.23 -23.94
C PRO A 222 8.93 1.31 -22.43
N ILE A 223 9.74 0.39 -21.90
CA ILE A 223 10.19 0.48 -20.52
C ILE A 223 11.21 1.64 -20.41
N PRO A 224 11.04 2.58 -19.49
CA PRO A 224 11.96 3.69 -19.33
C PRO A 224 13.39 3.21 -18.98
N PRO A 225 14.44 3.88 -19.50
CA PRO A 225 15.83 3.53 -19.24
C PRO A 225 16.24 3.72 -17.76
N GLU A 226 15.44 4.46 -16.99
CA GLU A 226 15.63 4.66 -15.56
C GLU A 226 15.20 3.47 -14.69
N PHE A 227 14.81 2.36 -15.30
CA PHE A 227 14.43 1.13 -14.59
C PHE A 227 15.66 0.51 -13.90
N ASP A 228 15.73 0.59 -12.57
CA ASP A 228 16.88 0.17 -11.76
C ASP A 228 16.53 -0.84 -10.65
N VAL A 229 15.37 -1.48 -10.76
CA VAL A 229 14.90 -2.50 -9.83
C VAL A 229 14.90 -3.89 -10.49
N GLU A 230 14.70 -4.94 -9.71
CA GLU A 230 14.47 -6.27 -10.27
C GLU A 230 13.13 -6.31 -11.04
N ASP A 231 13.03 -7.17 -12.07
CA ASP A 231 11.81 -7.45 -12.81
C ASP A 231 11.25 -8.85 -12.55
N PHE A 232 12.01 -9.67 -11.83
CA PHE A 232 11.64 -11.00 -11.39
C PHE A 232 12.25 -11.32 -10.02
N ALA A 233 11.47 -11.96 -9.14
CA ALA A 233 11.93 -12.45 -7.84
C ALA A 233 11.26 -13.78 -7.47
N THR A 234 12.02 -14.62 -6.77
CA THR A 234 11.56 -15.90 -6.19
C THR A 234 12.00 -16.02 -4.75
#